data_ef37894322a0dea49ae25f24d409c55f
#
_entry.id   ef37894322a0dea49ae25f24d409c55f
#
_cell.length_a   1.000
_cell.length_b   1.000
_cell.length_c   1.000
_cell.angle_alpha   90.00
_cell.angle_beta   90.00
_cell.angle_gamma   90.00
#
_symmetry.space_group_name_H-M   'P 1'
#
loop_
_entity.id
_entity.type
_entity.pdbx_description
1 polymer ?
#
loop_
_entity_poly.entity_id
_entity_poly.type
_entity_poly.pdbx_seq_one_letter_code
_entity_poly.pdbx_strand_id
1 'polypeptide(L)'
;MPKLAVSIDSSANYDMERDIRRKEADWDFINSLNPRLMWAVKLFIERGDLRLAQRMSGLDLEDFIEILRNAKVPVFITVIKDP
;
A
#
# COMPACT_ATOMS: atom_id res chain seq x y z
N MET A 1 20.53 9.97 -18.27
CA MET A 1 20.40 9.67 -18.01
C MET A 1 20.10 9.29 -17.42
N PRO A 2 20.11 9.23 -16.90
CA PRO A 2 19.87 8.83 -16.22
C PRO A 2 19.45 8.34 -15.65
N LYS A 3 19.32 8.36 -15.47
CA LYS A 3 18.94 7.92 -14.99
C LYS A 3 18.79 7.34 -14.42
N LEU A 4 18.83 7.25 -14.61
CA LEU A 4 18.95 6.70 -14.08
C LEU A 4 19.19 6.36 -13.10
N ALA A 5 19.58 6.43 -13.27
CA ALA A 5 20.25 6.23 -12.10
C ALA A 5 19.39 6.33 -11.01
N VAL A 6 18.59 7.05 -11.18
CA VAL A 6 17.74 7.18 -10.27
C VAL A 6 17.07 6.03 -9.85
N SER A 7 16.81 5.23 -10.68
CA SER A 7 16.12 4.11 -10.31
C SER A 7 16.78 3.34 -9.31
N ILE A 8 17.96 3.58 -9.12
CA ILE A 8 18.67 2.86 -8.21
C ILE A 8 18.28 3.26 -6.87
N ASP A 9 17.78 4.43 -6.69
CA ASP A 9 17.47 4.89 -5.42
C ASP A 9 16.16 4.28 -5.01
N SER A 10 16.19 3.36 -4.11
CA SER A 10 15.02 2.72 -3.63
C SER A 10 14.11 3.67 -2.93
N SER A 11 14.62 4.72 -2.35
CA SER A 11 13.80 5.69 -1.69
C SER A 11 12.90 6.38 -2.66
N ALA A 12 13.37 6.67 -3.83
CA ALA A 12 12.59 7.32 -4.85
C ALA A 12 11.45 6.43 -5.29
N ASN A 13 11.70 5.14 -5.40
CA ASN A 13 10.66 4.21 -5.78
C ASN A 13 9.59 4.09 -4.71
N TYR A 14 10.01 4.10 -3.46
CA TYR A 14 9.09 4.07 -2.36
C TYR A 14 8.18 5.27 -2.39
N ASP A 15 8.71 6.45 -2.63
CA ASP A 15 7.93 7.68 -2.67
C ASP A 15 6.94 7.66 -3.81
N MET A 16 7.35 7.14 -4.94
CA MET A 16 6.50 7.08 -6.09
C MET A 16 5.33 6.16 -5.83
N GLU A 17 5.58 4.98 -5.27
CA GLU A 17 4.53 4.05 -4.97
C GLU A 17 3.57 4.61 -3.93
N ARG A 18 4.09 5.29 -2.93
CA ARG A 18 3.26 5.91 -1.93
C ARG A 18 2.36 6.97 -2.53
N ASP A 19 2.89 7.77 -3.42
CA ASP A 19 2.11 8.82 -4.06
C ASP A 19 1.00 8.23 -4.91
N ILE A 20 1.27 7.14 -5.59
CA ILE A 20 0.27 6.46 -6.40
C ILE A 20 -0.83 5.90 -5.49
N ARG A 21 -0.44 5.27 -4.40
CA ARG A 21 -1.43 4.74 -3.47
C ARG A 21 -2.34 5.84 -2.94
N ARG A 22 -1.76 6.99 -2.60
CA ARG A 22 -2.53 8.12 -2.10
C ARG A 22 -3.50 8.65 -3.14
N LYS A 23 -3.03 8.72 -4.37
CA LYS A 23 -3.79 9.29 -5.43
C LYS A 23 -4.94 8.41 -5.86
N GLU A 24 -4.71 7.11 -5.92
CA GLU A 24 -5.70 6.18 -6.40
C GLU A 24 -6.71 5.79 -5.32
N ALA A 25 -6.39 6.01 -4.08
CA ALA A 25 -7.22 5.56 -2.99
C ALA A 25 -8.59 6.24 -2.97
N ASP A 26 -9.62 5.47 -2.64
CA ASP A 26 -10.95 5.99 -2.47
C ASP A 26 -11.07 6.43 -1.02
N TRP A 27 -10.77 7.68 -0.75
CA TRP A 27 -10.73 8.19 0.61
C TRP A 27 -12.10 8.20 1.27
N ASP A 28 -13.18 8.34 0.52
CA ASP A 28 -14.50 8.29 1.10
C ASP A 28 -14.78 6.91 1.66
N PHE A 29 -14.41 5.88 0.90
CA PHE A 29 -14.57 4.52 1.38
C PHE A 29 -13.70 4.27 2.60
N ILE A 30 -12.45 4.71 2.56
CA ILE A 30 -11.51 4.48 3.64
C ILE A 30 -12.02 5.14 4.91
N ASN A 31 -12.51 6.36 4.80
CA ASN A 31 -12.98 7.09 5.97
C ASN A 31 -14.29 6.54 6.52
N SER A 32 -14.96 5.68 5.77
CA SER A 32 -16.17 5.03 6.26
C SER A 32 -15.89 3.75 7.02
N LEU A 33 -14.66 3.27 6.99
CA LEU A 33 -14.31 2.03 7.67
C LEU A 33 -14.27 2.27 9.18
N ASN A 34 -14.36 1.19 9.95
CA ASN A 34 -14.21 1.35 11.38
C ASN A 34 -12.77 1.81 11.65
N PRO A 35 -12.50 2.40 12.80
CA PRO A 35 -11.21 3.01 13.06
C PRO A 35 -10.03 2.07 12.88
N ARG A 36 -10.16 0.84 13.30
CA ARG A 36 -9.05 -0.09 13.19
C ARG A 36 -8.70 -0.38 11.74
N LEU A 37 -9.70 -0.62 10.91
CA LEU A 37 -9.45 -0.88 9.50
C LEU A 37 -8.99 0.39 8.79
N MET A 38 -9.56 1.52 9.14
CA MET A 38 -9.16 2.78 8.55
C MET A 38 -7.69 3.05 8.79
N TRP A 39 -7.24 2.87 10.03
CA TRP A 39 -5.84 3.10 10.34
C TRP A 39 -4.92 2.11 9.66
N ALA A 40 -5.36 0.84 9.56
CA ALA A 40 -4.55 -0.16 8.88
C ALA A 40 -4.38 0.18 7.40
N VAL A 41 -5.46 0.62 6.74
CA VAL A 41 -5.37 0.99 5.34
C VAL A 41 -4.49 2.21 5.17
N LYS A 42 -4.63 3.20 6.04
CA LYS A 42 -3.81 4.40 5.97
C LYS A 42 -2.33 4.06 6.18
N LEU A 43 -2.06 3.16 7.10
CA LEU A 43 -0.70 2.74 7.34
C LEU A 43 -0.12 2.09 6.09
N PHE A 44 -0.90 1.25 5.43
CA PHE A 44 -0.42 0.63 4.21
C PHE A 44 -0.16 1.67 3.12
N ILE A 45 -1.04 2.65 2.99
CA ILE A 45 -0.84 3.69 1.99
C ILE A 45 0.48 4.43 2.24
N GLU A 46 0.75 4.74 3.50
CA GLU A 46 1.95 5.51 3.82
C GLU A 46 3.23 4.70 3.76
N ARG A 47 3.17 3.47 4.21
CA ARG A 47 4.39 2.70 4.34
C ARG A 47 4.57 1.59 3.34
N GLY A 48 3.49 1.10 2.78
CA GLY A 48 3.57 -0.01 1.84
C GLY A 48 3.87 -1.35 2.51
N ASP A 49 3.81 -1.40 3.84
CA ASP A 49 4.13 -2.62 4.57
C ASP A 49 2.85 -3.43 4.76
N LEU A 50 2.61 -4.34 3.85
CA LEU A 50 1.39 -5.12 3.83
C LEU A 50 1.24 -6.00 5.06
N ARG A 51 2.32 -6.62 5.50
CA ARG A 51 2.25 -7.50 6.64
C ARG A 51 1.91 -6.77 7.91
N LEU A 52 2.53 -5.64 8.13
CA LEU A 52 2.28 -4.86 9.32
C LEU A 52 0.85 -4.34 9.30
N ALA A 53 0.42 -3.82 8.16
CA ALA A 53 -0.93 -3.28 8.05
C ALA A 53 -1.97 -4.38 8.25
N GLN A 54 -1.73 -5.53 7.69
CA GLN A 54 -2.63 -6.66 7.84
C GLN A 54 -2.76 -7.06 9.31
N ARG A 55 -1.63 -7.10 10.01
CA ARG A 55 -1.67 -7.42 11.43
C ARG A 55 -2.45 -6.39 12.21
N MET A 56 -2.27 -5.13 11.89
CA MET A 56 -2.98 -4.09 12.58
C MET A 56 -4.46 -4.10 12.29
N SER A 57 -4.86 -4.62 11.15
CA SER A 57 -6.26 -4.70 10.80
C SER A 57 -6.99 -5.80 11.59
N GLY A 58 -6.25 -6.78 12.02
CA GLY A 58 -6.85 -7.93 12.68
C GLY A 58 -7.50 -8.91 11.72
N LEU A 59 -7.34 -8.71 10.42
CA LEU A 59 -7.95 -9.58 9.43
C LEU A 59 -6.92 -10.54 8.86
N ASP A 60 -7.42 -11.57 8.21
CA ASP A 60 -6.55 -12.43 7.43
C ASP A 60 -6.03 -11.65 6.26
N LEU A 61 -4.96 -12.11 5.67
CA LEU A 61 -4.35 -11.42 4.54
C LEU A 61 -5.33 -11.26 3.39
N GLU A 62 -6.07 -12.29 3.07
CA GLU A 62 -7.02 -12.23 1.97
C GLU A 62 -8.12 -11.21 2.23
N ASP A 63 -8.61 -11.18 3.44
CA ASP A 63 -9.65 -10.23 3.79
C ASP A 63 -9.12 -8.81 3.76
N PHE A 64 -7.89 -8.61 4.22
CA PHE A 64 -7.30 -7.29 4.20
C PHE A 64 -7.06 -6.83 2.76
N ILE A 65 -6.61 -7.72 1.90
CA ILE A 65 -6.41 -7.38 0.49
C ILE A 65 -7.74 -7.01 -0.16
N GLU A 66 -8.80 -7.68 0.24
CA GLU A 66 -10.11 -7.35 -0.29
C GLU A 66 -10.52 -5.91 0.11
N ILE A 67 -10.22 -5.52 1.34
CA ILE A 67 -10.47 -4.17 1.78
C ILE A 67 -9.64 -3.18 0.95
N LEU A 68 -8.37 -3.48 0.71
CA LEU A 68 -7.53 -2.62 -0.10
C LEU A 68 -8.06 -2.50 -1.51
N ARG A 69 -8.57 -3.58 -2.06
CA ARG A 69 -9.13 -3.58 -3.39
C ARG A 69 -10.37 -2.69 -3.45
N ASN A 70 -11.24 -2.81 -2.46
CA ASN A 70 -12.43 -1.99 -2.40
C ASN A 70 -12.09 -0.51 -2.18
N ALA A 71 -10.98 -0.25 -1.50
CA ALA A 71 -10.50 1.10 -1.29
C ALA A 71 -9.72 1.63 -2.49
N LYS A 72 -9.59 0.82 -3.53
CA LYS A 72 -8.87 1.18 -4.75
C LYS A 72 -7.41 1.54 -4.48
N VAL A 73 -6.83 0.91 -3.47
CA VAL A 73 -5.43 1.11 -3.14
C VAL A 73 -4.60 0.07 -3.86
N PRO A 74 -3.71 0.46 -4.74
CA PRO A 74 -2.90 -0.54 -5.45
C PRO A 74 -1.96 -1.25 -4.50
N VAL A 75 -1.83 -2.54 -4.70
CA VAL A 75 -0.92 -3.34 -3.90
C VAL A 75 0.27 -3.69 -4.78
N PHE A 76 1.39 -3.05 -4.51
CA PHE A 76 2.59 -3.33 -5.27
C PHE A 76 3.32 -4.46 -4.59
N ILE A 77 3.30 -5.62 -5.21
CA ILE A 77 4.00 -6.74 -4.64
C ILE A 77 5.23 -6.96 -5.43
N THR A 78 6.34 -6.85 -4.77
CA THR A 78 7.59 -7.10 -5.42
C THR A 78 7.80 -8.57 -5.40
N VAL A 79 7.73 -9.16 -6.54
CA VAL A 79 7.96 -10.56 -6.62
C VAL A 79 9.35 -10.76 -6.97
N ILE A 80 10.11 -11.30 -6.09
CA ILE A 80 11.43 -11.60 -6.36
C ILE A 80 11.44 -12.90 -6.97
N LYS A 81 11.72 -12.93 -8.21
CA LYS A 81 11.78 -14.13 -8.83
C LYS A 81 13.04 -14.67 -8.66
N ASP A 82 13.09 -15.73 -8.19
CA ASP A 82 14.28 -16.34 -8.09
C ASP A 82 14.61 -16.75 -9.29
N PRO A 83 15.64 -16.50 -9.65
CA PRO A 83 16.08 -16.92 -10.89
C PRO A 83 15.85 -18.29 -11.04
#